data_0406226b150805eb753216643109813c
#
_entry.id   0406226b150805eb753216643109813c
#
_cell.length_a   1.000
_cell.length_b   1.000
_cell.length_c   1.000
_cell.angle_alpha   90.00
_cell.angle_beta   90.00
_cell.angle_gamma   90.00
#
_symmetry.space_group_name_H-M   'P 1'
#
loop_
_entity.id
_entity.type
_entity.pdbx_description
1 polymer ?
#
loop_
_entity_poly.entity_id
_entity_poly.type
_entity_poly.pdbx_seq_one_letter_code
_entity_poly.pdbx_strand_id
1 'polypeptide(L)'
;MRYLFIPIILAVLASCGSDLEPQTATPLNGQQLADKYLIVDTHIDVPFRLHRQPQDVGVATDSGEFDYPRAVAGGLNAPFMSIYIPAQVEEDGGAKALADELIDLVEGIIRQHPDKFAAAHSTAQIDANFKAGLISLPMGMENGGPIQGDLNNVSYFFDRGI
;
A
#
# COMPACT_ATOMS: atom_id res chain seq x y z
N MET A 1 -87.94 32.71 -4.20
CA MET A 1 -86.57 32.80 -3.66
C MET A 1 -86.09 31.39 -3.39
N ARG A 2 -85.17 30.85 -4.22
CA ARG A 2 -84.63 29.46 -4.07
C ARG A 2 -83.22 29.63 -3.53
N TYR A 3 -82.99 29.16 -2.31
CA TYR A 3 -81.68 29.12 -1.67
C TYR A 3 -80.93 27.89 -2.16
N LEU A 4 -79.80 28.11 -2.88
CA LEU A 4 -78.88 27.09 -3.35
C LEU A 4 -77.87 26.80 -2.23
N PHE A 5 -77.98 25.62 -1.61
CA PHE A 5 -77.00 25.13 -0.64
C PHE A 5 -75.79 24.48 -1.41
N ILE A 6 -74.65 25.09 -1.29
CA ILE A 6 -73.38 24.52 -1.80
C ILE A 6 -72.71 23.77 -0.64
N PRO A 7 -72.49 22.46 -0.73
CA PRO A 7 -71.71 21.76 0.31
C PRO A 7 -70.21 22.05 0.13
N ILE A 8 -69.58 22.56 1.20
CA ILE A 8 -68.11 22.68 1.30
C ILE A 8 -67.54 21.30 1.62
N ILE A 9 -66.84 20.69 0.67
CA ILE A 9 -66.06 19.49 0.87
C ILE A 9 -64.71 19.86 1.45
N LEU A 10 -64.52 19.56 2.76
CA LEU A 10 -63.23 19.74 3.44
C LEU A 10 -62.34 18.56 3.09
N ALA A 11 -61.38 18.74 2.17
CA ALA A 11 -60.36 17.73 1.86
C ALA A 11 -59.29 17.73 2.97
N VAL A 12 -59.30 16.74 3.83
CA VAL A 12 -58.20 16.49 4.79
C VAL A 12 -57.07 15.82 4.03
N LEU A 13 -55.99 16.64 3.74
CA LEU A 13 -54.72 16.10 3.27
C LEU A 13 -54.01 15.43 4.44
N ALA A 14 -54.09 14.10 4.52
CA ALA A 14 -53.25 13.28 5.39
C ALA A 14 -51.83 13.29 4.80
N SER A 15 -50.98 14.15 5.33
CA SER A 15 -49.53 14.13 5.07
C SER A 15 -48.94 12.90 5.78
N CYS A 16 -48.68 11.83 5.03
CA CYS A 16 -47.81 10.75 5.50
C CYS A 16 -46.36 11.30 5.54
N GLY A 17 -46.01 11.90 6.68
CA GLY A 17 -44.60 12.12 7.01
C GLY A 17 -43.97 10.73 7.24
N SER A 18 -43.27 10.22 6.25
CA SER A 18 -42.29 9.15 6.47
C SER A 18 -41.14 9.77 7.22
N ASP A 19 -41.08 9.60 8.53
CA ASP A 19 -39.88 9.84 9.33
C ASP A 19 -38.83 8.85 8.83
N LEU A 20 -38.02 9.32 7.83
CA LEU A 20 -36.77 8.66 7.48
C LEU A 20 -35.82 8.93 8.65
N GLU A 21 -35.83 8.03 9.64
CA GLU A 21 -34.74 8.01 10.60
C GLU A 21 -33.42 7.96 9.83
N PRO A 22 -32.44 8.83 10.15
CA PRO A 22 -31.14 8.77 9.52
C PRO A 22 -30.55 7.39 9.85
N GLN A 23 -30.41 6.52 8.84
CA GLN A 23 -29.70 5.27 8.99
C GLN A 23 -28.26 5.60 9.36
N THR A 24 -27.94 5.57 10.65
CA THR A 24 -26.56 5.65 11.12
C THR A 24 -25.84 4.40 10.62
N ALA A 25 -25.02 4.56 9.58
CA ALA A 25 -24.21 3.46 9.08
C ALA A 25 -23.38 2.88 10.24
N THR A 26 -23.48 1.56 10.44
CA THR A 26 -22.68 0.88 11.45
C THR A 26 -21.20 1.16 11.19
N PRO A 27 -20.43 1.63 12.19
CA PRO A 27 -19.02 1.87 12.03
C PRO A 27 -18.29 0.61 11.54
N LEU A 28 -17.39 0.77 10.59
CA LEU A 28 -16.54 -0.33 10.12
C LEU A 28 -15.61 -0.80 11.26
N ASN A 29 -15.41 -2.11 11.37
CA ASN A 29 -14.37 -2.65 12.25
C ASN A 29 -12.97 -2.50 11.62
N GLY A 30 -11.91 -2.83 12.39
CA GLY A 30 -10.52 -2.65 11.94
C GLY A 30 -10.18 -3.41 10.66
N GLN A 31 -10.66 -4.66 10.51
CA GLN A 31 -10.43 -5.45 9.30
C GLN A 31 -11.14 -4.83 8.09
N GLN A 32 -12.38 -4.42 8.23
CA GLN A 32 -13.13 -3.76 7.17
C GLN A 32 -12.49 -2.42 6.74
N LEU A 33 -11.83 -1.73 7.67
CA LEU A 33 -11.05 -0.53 7.34
C LEU A 33 -9.78 -0.89 6.59
N ALA A 34 -9.04 -1.91 7.02
CA ALA A 34 -7.83 -2.40 6.35
C ALA A 34 -8.14 -2.89 4.92
N ASP A 35 -9.26 -3.61 4.72
CA ASP A 35 -9.67 -4.08 3.40
C ASP A 35 -10.14 -2.95 2.46
N LYS A 36 -10.62 -1.85 3.04
CA LYS A 36 -11.20 -0.73 2.29
C LYS A 36 -10.18 0.32 1.86
N TYR A 37 -9.18 0.56 2.68
CA TYR A 37 -8.23 1.66 2.48
C TYR A 37 -6.84 1.13 2.17
N LEU A 38 -6.16 1.81 1.25
CA LEU A 38 -4.77 1.54 0.94
C LEU A 38 -3.90 1.84 2.16
N ILE A 39 -3.18 0.82 2.67
CA ILE A 39 -2.24 0.95 3.78
C ILE A 39 -0.82 0.95 3.23
N VAL A 40 -0.09 2.02 3.56
CA VAL A 40 1.32 2.19 3.21
C VAL A 40 2.14 2.11 4.49
N ASP A 41 3.13 1.24 4.52
CA ASP A 41 4.22 1.29 5.49
C ASP A 41 5.40 1.98 4.81
N THR A 42 5.88 3.07 5.39
CA THR A 42 6.89 3.90 4.75
C THR A 42 8.32 3.36 4.88
N HIS A 43 8.54 2.25 5.62
CA HIS A 43 9.86 1.70 5.82
C HIS A 43 9.85 0.28 6.38
N ILE A 44 10.30 -0.72 5.60
CA ILE A 44 10.56 -2.08 6.10
C ILE A 44 11.91 -2.61 5.61
N ASP A 45 12.69 -3.25 6.51
CA ASP A 45 14.06 -3.74 6.26
C ASP A 45 14.12 -5.16 5.67
N VAL A 46 13.10 -5.53 4.92
CA VAL A 46 13.01 -6.87 4.31
C VAL A 46 14.16 -7.17 3.36
N PRO A 47 14.59 -6.25 2.46
CA PRO A 47 15.67 -6.56 1.52
C PRO A 47 16.98 -6.92 2.23
N PHE A 48 17.40 -6.15 3.21
CA PHE A 48 18.65 -6.43 3.95
C PHE A 48 18.55 -7.72 4.78
N ARG A 49 17.39 -8.01 5.40
CA ARG A 49 17.16 -9.28 6.08
C ARG A 49 17.30 -10.47 5.13
N LEU A 50 16.66 -10.39 3.95
CA LEU A 50 16.68 -11.48 2.96
C LEU A 50 18.04 -11.66 2.30
N HIS A 51 18.82 -10.58 2.14
CA HIS A 51 20.21 -10.65 1.70
C HIS A 51 21.06 -11.52 2.66
N ARG A 52 20.82 -11.40 3.97
CA ARG A 52 21.54 -12.17 5.00
C ARG A 52 20.93 -13.54 5.27
N GLN A 53 19.64 -13.70 5.12
CA GLN A 53 18.87 -14.92 5.39
C GLN A 53 17.83 -15.11 4.29
N PRO A 54 18.23 -15.66 3.15
CA PRO A 54 17.34 -15.85 2.01
C PRO A 54 16.13 -16.71 2.38
N GLN A 55 14.93 -16.19 2.06
CA GLN A 55 13.64 -16.86 2.23
C GLN A 55 12.70 -16.43 1.10
N ASP A 56 11.74 -17.27 0.76
CA ASP A 56 10.67 -16.91 -0.14
C ASP A 56 9.53 -16.23 0.62
N VAL A 57 9.46 -14.90 0.55
CA VAL A 57 8.39 -14.11 1.19
C VAL A 57 7.07 -14.14 0.42
N GLY A 58 7.00 -14.76 -0.73
CA GLY A 58 5.76 -15.02 -1.45
C GLY A 58 4.90 -16.12 -0.81
N VAL A 59 5.45 -16.88 0.14
CA VAL A 59 4.76 -17.88 0.95
C VAL A 59 4.98 -17.62 2.44
N ALA A 60 4.26 -18.35 3.32
CA ALA A 60 4.45 -18.22 4.76
C ALA A 60 5.89 -18.55 5.16
N THR A 61 6.51 -17.70 5.96
CA THR A 61 7.89 -17.88 6.45
C THR A 61 7.92 -18.18 7.95
N ASP A 62 8.88 -19.01 8.37
CA ASP A 62 9.05 -19.40 9.78
C ASP A 62 9.70 -18.29 10.64
N SER A 63 10.30 -17.28 10.01
CA SER A 63 10.98 -16.17 10.67
C SER A 63 10.82 -14.85 9.94
N GLY A 64 11.11 -13.74 10.64
CA GLY A 64 10.88 -12.40 10.15
C GLY A 64 9.42 -11.96 10.28
N GLU A 65 9.15 -10.68 10.07
CA GLU A 65 7.84 -10.07 10.33
C GLU A 65 7.01 -9.83 9.05
N PHE A 66 7.58 -10.07 7.88
CA PHE A 66 6.93 -9.87 6.59
C PHE A 66 6.95 -11.13 5.74
N ASP A 67 5.79 -11.52 5.24
CA ASP A 67 5.53 -12.39 4.08
C ASP A 67 4.16 -12.06 3.48
N TYR A 68 3.90 -12.57 2.28
CA TYR A 68 2.66 -12.29 1.55
C TYR A 68 1.39 -12.68 2.34
N PRO A 69 1.27 -13.88 2.95
CA PRO A 69 0.08 -14.25 3.72
C PRO A 69 -0.20 -13.30 4.89
N ARG A 70 0.83 -12.88 5.63
CA ARG A 70 0.67 -11.94 6.74
C ARG A 70 0.35 -10.53 6.27
N ALA A 71 0.99 -10.07 5.20
CA ALA A 71 0.69 -8.77 4.60
C ALA A 71 -0.77 -8.67 4.15
N VAL A 72 -1.28 -9.72 3.46
CA VAL A 72 -2.69 -9.79 3.04
C VAL A 72 -3.62 -9.82 4.26
N ALA A 73 -3.34 -10.66 5.26
CA ALA A 73 -4.15 -10.75 6.47
C ALA A 73 -4.20 -9.44 7.26
N GLY A 74 -3.13 -8.66 7.24
CA GLY A 74 -3.05 -7.33 7.87
C GLY A 74 -3.54 -6.18 7.00
N GLY A 75 -3.84 -6.41 5.72
CA GLY A 75 -4.26 -5.37 4.77
C GLY A 75 -3.13 -4.44 4.32
N LEU A 76 -1.85 -4.85 4.43
CA LEU A 76 -0.70 -4.06 3.99
C LEU A 76 -0.59 -4.11 2.47
N ASN A 77 -0.60 -2.94 1.81
CA ASN A 77 -0.68 -2.84 0.35
C ASN A 77 0.57 -2.27 -0.31
N ALA A 78 1.34 -1.42 0.40
CA ALA A 78 2.51 -0.78 -0.17
C ALA A 78 3.61 -0.57 0.91
N PRO A 79 4.34 -1.63 1.29
CA PRO A 79 5.53 -1.50 2.12
C PRO A 79 6.70 -0.93 1.30
N PHE A 80 7.28 0.19 1.74
CA PHE A 80 8.53 0.70 1.17
C PHE A 80 9.68 -0.20 1.59
N MET A 81 10.28 -0.87 0.61
CA MET A 81 11.45 -1.72 0.77
C MET A 81 12.69 -0.86 1.00
N SER A 82 13.23 -0.90 2.21
CA SER A 82 14.45 -0.16 2.55
C SER A 82 15.66 -0.79 1.87
N ILE A 83 16.34 0.00 1.05
CA ILE A 83 17.66 -0.33 0.49
C ILE A 83 18.70 0.20 1.49
N TYR A 84 18.83 -0.56 2.61
CA TYR A 84 19.66 -0.17 3.74
C TYR A 84 21.13 -0.52 3.54
N ILE A 85 22.00 0.46 3.74
CA ILE A 85 23.45 0.30 3.65
C ILE A 85 24.09 0.52 5.02
N PRO A 86 24.62 -0.52 5.68
CA PRO A 86 25.39 -0.36 6.91
C PRO A 86 26.58 0.59 6.73
N ALA A 87 26.84 1.44 7.73
CA ALA A 87 27.95 2.40 7.69
C ALA A 87 29.29 1.73 7.41
N GLN A 88 29.54 0.55 7.97
CA GLN A 88 30.80 -0.19 7.73
C GLN A 88 30.96 -0.58 6.25
N VAL A 89 29.87 -0.95 5.55
CA VAL A 89 29.93 -1.29 4.13
C VAL A 89 30.26 -0.05 3.29
N GLU A 90 29.78 1.12 3.70
CA GLU A 90 30.12 2.40 3.09
C GLU A 90 31.61 2.72 3.30
N GLU A 91 32.13 2.61 4.53
CA GLU A 91 33.54 2.81 4.86
C GLU A 91 34.47 1.89 4.05
N ASP A 92 34.04 0.64 3.85
CA ASP A 92 34.77 -0.37 3.06
C ASP A 92 34.63 -0.17 1.53
N GLY A 93 33.86 0.84 1.08
CA GLY A 93 33.67 1.16 -0.34
C GLY A 93 32.68 0.25 -1.08
N GLY A 94 31.92 -0.60 -0.37
CA GLY A 94 30.98 -1.56 -0.94
C GLY A 94 29.54 -1.05 -1.11
N ALA A 95 29.27 0.20 -0.72
CA ALA A 95 27.90 0.73 -0.59
C ALA A 95 27.08 0.62 -1.88
N LYS A 96 27.64 1.00 -3.03
CA LYS A 96 26.93 0.93 -4.33
C LYS A 96 26.60 -0.51 -4.73
N ALA A 97 27.58 -1.41 -4.59
CA ALA A 97 27.38 -2.81 -4.94
C ALA A 97 26.29 -3.46 -4.10
N LEU A 98 26.27 -3.23 -2.77
CA LEU A 98 25.21 -3.73 -1.90
C LEU A 98 23.85 -3.14 -2.27
N ALA A 99 23.76 -1.84 -2.59
CA ALA A 99 22.49 -1.24 -3.02
C ALA A 99 21.94 -1.92 -4.28
N ASP A 100 22.79 -2.18 -5.27
CA ASP A 100 22.40 -2.89 -6.49
C ASP A 100 21.90 -4.31 -6.17
N GLU A 101 22.59 -5.05 -5.29
CA GLU A 101 22.17 -6.40 -4.86
C GLU A 101 20.80 -6.38 -4.15
N LEU A 102 20.54 -5.40 -3.29
CA LEU A 102 19.26 -5.29 -2.59
C LEU A 102 18.11 -4.91 -3.54
N ILE A 103 18.35 -4.04 -4.51
CA ILE A 103 17.38 -3.70 -5.56
C ILE A 103 17.08 -4.93 -6.42
N ASP A 104 18.11 -5.66 -6.87
CA ASP A 104 17.97 -6.90 -7.65
C ASP A 104 17.16 -7.96 -6.90
N LEU A 105 17.30 -8.01 -5.57
CA LEU A 105 16.54 -8.91 -4.71
C LEU A 105 15.05 -8.54 -4.71
N VAL A 106 14.70 -7.26 -4.54
CA VAL A 106 13.29 -6.80 -4.60
C VAL A 106 12.68 -7.08 -5.97
N GLU A 107 13.40 -6.77 -7.05
CA GLU A 107 12.96 -7.10 -8.41
C GLU A 107 12.81 -8.62 -8.60
N GLY A 108 13.69 -9.41 -7.95
CA GLY A 108 13.62 -10.87 -7.94
C GLY A 108 12.34 -11.39 -7.31
N ILE A 109 11.92 -10.83 -6.17
CA ILE A 109 10.65 -11.17 -5.50
C ILE A 109 9.47 -10.91 -6.44
N ILE A 110 9.44 -9.75 -7.11
CA ILE A 110 8.37 -9.39 -8.05
C ILE A 110 8.33 -10.36 -9.24
N ARG A 111 9.50 -10.68 -9.81
CA ARG A 111 9.59 -11.64 -10.93
C ARG A 111 9.16 -13.05 -10.56
N GLN A 112 9.42 -13.49 -9.32
CA GLN A 112 9.07 -14.81 -8.83
C GLN A 112 7.58 -14.95 -8.54
N HIS A 113 6.93 -13.85 -8.10
CA HIS A 113 5.53 -13.82 -7.68
C HIS A 113 4.75 -12.67 -8.32
N PRO A 114 4.63 -12.62 -9.66
CA PRO A 114 3.98 -11.50 -10.36
C PRO A 114 2.46 -11.46 -10.14
N ASP A 115 1.88 -12.52 -9.59
CA ASP A 115 0.48 -12.63 -9.17
C ASP A 115 0.22 -12.06 -7.76
N LYS A 116 1.29 -11.68 -7.03
CA LYS A 116 1.25 -11.22 -5.63
C LYS A 116 1.83 -9.82 -5.45
N PHE A 117 2.95 -9.56 -6.12
CA PHE A 117 3.72 -8.34 -5.96
C PHE A 117 3.91 -7.59 -7.28
N ALA A 118 4.00 -6.28 -7.20
CA ALA A 118 4.29 -5.44 -8.35
C ALA A 118 5.23 -4.29 -7.97
N ALA A 119 6.06 -3.84 -8.92
CA ALA A 119 6.84 -2.62 -8.77
C ALA A 119 5.92 -1.40 -8.70
N ALA A 120 6.37 -0.36 -8.01
CA ALA A 120 5.70 0.93 -8.00
C ALA A 120 6.71 2.06 -7.84
N HIS A 121 6.74 2.97 -8.82
CA HIS A 121 7.59 4.15 -8.89
C HIS A 121 6.76 5.45 -8.81
N SER A 122 5.46 5.33 -8.53
CA SER A 122 4.55 6.47 -8.38
C SER A 122 3.30 6.07 -7.60
N THR A 123 2.64 7.05 -6.99
CA THR A 123 1.34 6.87 -6.32
C THR A 123 0.28 6.31 -7.25
N ALA A 124 0.28 6.72 -8.54
CA ALA A 124 -0.65 6.19 -9.53
C ALA A 124 -0.47 4.69 -9.78
N GLN A 125 0.77 4.19 -9.76
CA GLN A 125 1.05 2.75 -9.86
C GLN A 125 0.63 2.00 -8.60
N ILE A 126 0.85 2.57 -7.40
CA ILE A 126 0.36 1.98 -6.15
C ILE A 126 -1.18 1.84 -6.18
N ASP A 127 -1.90 2.88 -6.60
CA ASP A 127 -3.36 2.84 -6.74
C ASP A 127 -3.82 1.78 -7.76
N ALA A 128 -3.12 1.65 -8.87
CA ALA A 128 -3.43 0.66 -9.89
C ALA A 128 -3.19 -0.77 -9.37
N ASN A 129 -2.08 -1.02 -8.70
CA ASN A 129 -1.74 -2.30 -8.10
C ASN A 129 -2.74 -2.69 -7.01
N PHE A 130 -3.12 -1.74 -6.14
CA PHE A 130 -4.14 -1.95 -5.11
C PHE A 130 -5.48 -2.41 -5.72
N LYS A 131 -5.94 -1.74 -6.79
CA LYS A 131 -7.16 -2.12 -7.53
C LYS A 131 -7.05 -3.49 -8.21
N ALA A 132 -5.83 -3.88 -8.57
CA ALA A 132 -5.55 -5.21 -9.13
C ALA A 132 -5.39 -6.31 -8.07
N GLY A 133 -5.41 -5.96 -6.77
CA GLY A 133 -5.20 -6.89 -5.67
C GLY A 133 -3.74 -7.31 -5.47
N LEU A 134 -2.79 -6.51 -5.96
CA LEU A 134 -1.36 -6.73 -5.82
C LEU A 134 -0.79 -5.86 -4.70
N ILE A 135 0.21 -6.39 -3.99
CA ILE A 135 1.02 -5.61 -3.04
C ILE A 135 2.13 -4.91 -3.84
N SER A 136 2.17 -3.58 -3.75
CA SER A 136 3.25 -2.77 -4.33
C SER A 136 4.51 -2.87 -3.48
N LEU A 137 5.67 -2.97 -4.13
CA LEU A 137 6.98 -2.94 -3.48
C LEU A 137 7.77 -1.70 -3.95
N PRO A 138 7.37 -0.48 -3.55
CA PRO A 138 8.19 0.71 -3.78
C PRO A 138 9.49 0.59 -2.99
N MET A 139 10.56 1.22 -3.49
CA MET A 139 11.87 1.19 -2.85
C MET A 139 12.28 2.58 -2.38
N GLY A 140 13.06 2.61 -1.30
CA GLY A 140 13.69 3.82 -0.78
C GLY A 140 15.10 3.51 -0.27
N MET A 141 16.04 4.38 -0.60
CA MET A 141 17.43 4.22 -0.15
C MET A 141 17.59 4.77 1.27
N GLU A 142 18.09 3.94 2.16
CA GLU A 142 18.49 4.33 3.50
C GLU A 142 20.01 4.35 3.61
N ASN A 143 20.55 5.53 3.95
CA ASN A 143 21.95 5.91 3.85
C ASN A 143 22.36 6.28 2.41
N GLY A 144 22.93 7.48 2.24
CA GLY A 144 23.37 8.03 0.95
C GLY A 144 24.71 7.50 0.45
N GLY A 145 25.37 6.58 1.16
CA GLY A 145 26.66 6.01 0.80
C GLY A 145 26.78 5.49 -0.64
N PRO A 146 25.72 4.86 -1.23
CA PRO A 146 25.76 4.42 -2.63
C PRO A 146 25.95 5.51 -3.65
N ILE A 147 25.69 6.78 -3.31
CA ILE A 147 25.93 7.92 -4.21
C ILE A 147 27.43 8.15 -4.41
N GLN A 148 28.27 7.78 -3.45
CA GLN A 148 29.76 7.82 -3.53
C GLN A 148 30.31 9.18 -3.94
N GLY A 149 29.63 10.30 -3.63
CA GLY A 149 30.01 11.64 -4.02
C GLY A 149 29.87 11.95 -5.53
N ASP A 150 29.33 11.01 -6.32
CA ASP A 150 29.05 11.21 -7.75
C ASP A 150 27.54 11.40 -7.96
N LEU A 151 27.12 12.62 -8.30
CA LEU A 151 25.73 12.97 -8.54
C LEU A 151 25.08 12.17 -9.69
N ASN A 152 25.84 11.59 -10.61
CA ASN A 152 25.30 10.70 -11.63
C ASN A 152 24.65 9.44 -11.01
N ASN A 153 25.13 9.02 -9.84
CA ASN A 153 24.52 7.90 -9.12
C ASN A 153 23.12 8.23 -8.59
N VAL A 154 22.73 9.49 -8.41
CA VAL A 154 21.35 9.87 -8.09
C VAL A 154 20.41 9.50 -9.23
N SER A 155 20.75 9.91 -10.47
CA SER A 155 19.96 9.52 -11.65
C SER A 155 19.97 8.01 -11.87
N TYR A 156 21.12 7.36 -11.68
CA TYR A 156 21.24 5.91 -11.78
C TYR A 156 20.27 5.18 -10.85
N PHE A 157 20.23 5.53 -9.56
CA PHE A 157 19.32 4.87 -8.60
C PHE A 157 17.87 5.28 -8.80
N PHE A 158 17.60 6.52 -9.24
CA PHE A 158 16.25 6.91 -9.66
C PHE A 158 15.72 6.02 -10.80
N ASP A 159 16.56 5.76 -11.82
CA ASP A 159 16.22 4.90 -12.94
C ASP A 159 16.06 3.42 -12.51
N ARG A 160 16.70 3.02 -11.38
CA ARG A 160 16.51 1.71 -10.73
C ARG A 160 15.27 1.65 -9.82
N GLY A 161 14.52 2.75 -9.68
CA GLY A 161 13.28 2.78 -8.93
C GLY A 161 13.35 3.26 -7.48
N ILE A 162 14.45 3.95 -7.09
CA ILE A 162 14.59 4.64 -5.79
C ILE A 162 13.90 6.01 -5.84
#